data_c52a85c639c5ef8bb1719b773a66de62
#
_entry.id   c52a85c639c5ef8bb1719b773a66de62
#
_cell.length_a   1.000
_cell.length_b   1.000
_cell.length_c   1.000
_cell.angle_alpha   90.00
_cell.angle_beta   90.00
_cell.angle_gamma   90.00
#
_symmetry.space_group_name_H-M   'P 1'
#
loop_
_entity.id
_entity.type
_entity.pdbx_description
1 polymer ?
#
loop_
_entity_poly.entity_id
_entity_poly.type
_entity_poly.pdbx_seq_one_letter_code
_entity_poly.pdbx_strand_id
1 'polypeptide(L)'
;MKRLLPIIMLLCLGVAKGETTIVNPDYDVPSKIAPAYFGPNAFPVPDMLDGRTSSKLKFEFYGDCFLGTTTGRVADDVTGDLSVKLTIPLFTPKVNLTVWMPLFEAFHTSAELNALRRLPEPYSTSDIRGMDMGDLYVSTDVQILNQERHKVDMTARAALKTASANEFPKARCYDAPGYFFDVAVGRGFEFSEQSNLRLAVSTGFLCWQTDNGRQNDAVMYGLLVAYTYKKFTIDTCFGGYAGWEGDGDQPMTLKTNLSYRIGDWSVRVGHQVGFMDWPYHQIRVGATYSFDMLSKLKR
;
A
#
# COMPACT_ATOMS: atom_id res chain seq x y z
N MET A 1 24.23 14.31 13.99
CA MET A 1 23.51 14.10 12.72
C MET A 1 24.25 13.23 11.69
N LYS A 2 25.58 13.20 11.58
CA LYS A 2 26.32 12.35 10.60
C LYS A 2 26.29 10.82 10.88
N ARG A 3 25.76 10.36 12.02
CA ARG A 3 25.76 8.94 12.42
C ARG A 3 24.39 8.24 12.30
N LEU A 4 23.31 8.96 11.99
CA LEU A 4 21.96 8.36 11.83
C LEU A 4 21.71 7.85 10.39
N LEU A 5 22.33 8.47 9.39
CA LEU A 5 22.15 8.08 7.99
C LEU A 5 22.55 6.62 7.67
N PRO A 6 23.70 6.09 8.20
CA PRO A 6 24.07 4.69 7.95
C PRO A 6 23.19 3.68 8.67
N ILE A 7 22.55 4.04 9.80
CA ILE A 7 21.66 3.13 10.53
C ILE A 7 20.33 2.95 9.77
N ILE A 8 19.81 4.00 9.16
CA ILE A 8 18.61 3.92 8.32
C ILE A 8 18.91 3.13 7.04
N MET A 9 20.10 3.28 6.45
CA MET A 9 20.53 2.48 5.29
C MET A 9 20.76 1.00 5.63
N LEU A 10 21.26 0.67 6.83
CA LEU A 10 21.46 -0.71 7.27
C LEU A 10 20.13 -1.44 7.53
N LEU A 11 19.10 -0.74 8.01
CA LEU A 11 17.75 -1.29 8.19
C LEU A 11 17.07 -1.63 6.85
N CYS A 12 17.45 -0.94 5.76
CA CYS A 12 16.93 -1.22 4.42
C CYS A 12 17.60 -2.41 3.72
N LEU A 13 18.76 -2.89 4.21
CA LEU A 13 19.53 -3.98 3.60
C LEU A 13 19.32 -5.34 4.28
N GLY A 14 18.57 -5.39 5.37
CA GLY A 14 18.20 -6.64 6.01
C GLY A 14 17.21 -7.40 5.11
N VAL A 15 17.70 -8.39 4.37
CA VAL A 15 16.85 -9.38 3.70
C VAL A 15 16.24 -10.26 4.80
N ALA A 16 15.19 -9.78 5.44
CA ALA A 16 14.35 -10.65 6.24
C ALA A 16 13.61 -11.56 5.25
N LYS A 17 13.83 -12.86 5.34
CA LYS A 17 12.91 -13.84 4.75
C LYS A 17 11.57 -13.63 5.46
N GLY A 18 10.58 -13.13 4.74
CA GLY A 18 9.22 -13.17 5.22
C GLY A 18 8.82 -14.64 5.38
N GLU A 19 8.56 -15.09 6.59
CA GLU A 19 7.93 -16.38 6.81
C GLU A 19 6.43 -16.19 6.62
N THR A 20 5.86 -16.97 5.73
CA THR A 20 4.41 -17.01 5.54
C THR A 20 3.82 -18.00 6.53
N THR A 21 2.95 -17.53 7.40
CA THR A 21 2.34 -18.33 8.49
C THR A 21 1.11 -19.12 8.04
N ILE A 22 1.12 -19.69 6.84
CA ILE A 22 -0.03 -20.43 6.32
C ILE A 22 -0.26 -21.72 7.10
N VAL A 23 -1.33 -21.75 7.83
CA VAL A 23 -1.65 -22.82 8.78
C VAL A 23 -2.57 -23.90 8.18
N ASN A 24 -3.33 -23.59 7.11
CA ASN A 24 -4.30 -24.54 6.57
C ASN A 24 -4.08 -24.83 5.08
N PRO A 25 -3.53 -26.04 4.74
CA PRO A 25 -3.27 -26.43 3.37
C PRO A 25 -4.49 -26.98 2.60
N ASP A 26 -5.67 -27.06 3.21
CA ASP A 26 -6.86 -27.68 2.61
C ASP A 26 -7.65 -26.78 1.64
N TYR A 27 -7.05 -25.71 1.16
CA TYR A 27 -7.61 -24.86 0.12
C TYR A 27 -7.37 -25.50 -1.27
N ASP A 28 -8.43 -25.84 -1.95
CA ASP A 28 -8.40 -26.57 -3.23
C ASP A 28 -8.77 -25.75 -4.47
N VAL A 29 -9.12 -24.47 -4.27
CA VAL A 29 -9.48 -23.51 -5.35
C VAL A 29 -9.05 -22.11 -4.94
N PRO A 30 -8.94 -21.13 -5.87
CA PRO A 30 -8.48 -19.78 -5.53
C PRO A 30 -9.23 -19.14 -4.37
N SER A 31 -10.53 -19.31 -4.26
CA SER A 31 -11.36 -18.80 -3.15
C SER A 31 -10.96 -19.31 -1.76
N LYS A 32 -10.20 -20.39 -1.69
CA LYS A 32 -9.76 -21.03 -0.46
C LYS A 32 -8.24 -20.97 -0.25
N ILE A 33 -7.54 -20.22 -1.09
CA ILE A 33 -6.10 -19.98 -0.93
C ILE A 33 -5.90 -18.97 0.19
N ALA A 34 -4.89 -19.16 1.00
CA ALA A 34 -4.49 -18.19 2.01
C ALA A 34 -4.10 -16.84 1.38
N PRO A 35 -4.45 -15.68 1.99
CA PRO A 35 -4.21 -14.34 1.43
C PRO A 35 -2.77 -14.11 0.99
N ALA A 36 -1.79 -14.59 1.74
CA ALA A 36 -0.37 -14.42 1.43
C ALA A 36 0.08 -15.09 0.10
N TYR A 37 -0.71 -16.01 -0.43
CA TYR A 37 -0.40 -16.67 -1.71
C TYR A 37 -0.95 -15.95 -2.93
N PHE A 38 -1.85 -14.99 -2.75
CA PHE A 38 -2.38 -14.19 -3.86
C PHE A 38 -1.33 -13.25 -4.45
N GLY A 39 -1.64 -12.69 -5.61
CA GLY A 39 -0.85 -11.61 -6.21
C GLY A 39 -0.77 -10.37 -5.31
N PRO A 40 0.22 -9.48 -5.55
CA PRO A 40 0.54 -8.38 -4.63
C PRO A 40 -0.59 -7.36 -4.42
N ASN A 41 -1.54 -7.29 -5.37
CA ASN A 41 -2.66 -6.35 -5.35
C ASN A 41 -3.98 -6.95 -4.83
N ALA A 42 -4.04 -8.25 -4.54
CA ALA A 42 -5.29 -8.89 -4.08
C ALA A 42 -5.67 -8.43 -2.67
N PHE A 43 -4.71 -8.44 -1.74
CA PHE A 43 -4.85 -8.05 -0.34
C PHE A 43 -3.74 -7.07 0.06
N PRO A 44 -3.72 -5.86 -0.52
CA PRO A 44 -2.63 -4.91 -0.29
C PRO A 44 -2.64 -4.38 1.15
N VAL A 45 -1.45 -4.06 1.67
CA VAL A 45 -1.35 -3.24 2.88
C VAL A 45 -1.69 -1.80 2.51
N PRO A 46 -2.75 -1.20 3.08
CA PRO A 46 -3.15 0.16 2.75
C PRO A 46 -2.05 1.18 3.07
N ASP A 47 -1.88 2.17 2.18
CA ASP A 47 -0.95 3.28 2.43
C ASP A 47 -1.34 4.01 3.72
N MET A 48 -0.38 4.23 4.61
CA MET A 48 -0.59 4.94 5.87
C MET A 48 -0.80 6.44 5.62
N LEU A 49 -1.76 7.04 6.34
CA LEU A 49 -1.91 8.49 6.42
C LEU A 49 -0.87 9.11 7.38
N ASP A 50 -0.49 10.36 7.14
CA ASP A 50 0.43 11.12 8.00
C ASP A 50 -0.27 12.05 9.00
N GLY A 51 -1.61 11.94 9.12
CA GLY A 51 -2.46 12.76 9.99
C GLY A 51 -2.93 14.06 9.34
N ARG A 52 -2.63 14.30 8.04
CA ARG A 52 -3.04 15.51 7.31
C ARG A 52 -3.83 15.18 6.06
N THR A 53 -4.81 16.03 5.76
CA THR A 53 -5.46 16.10 4.46
C THR A 53 -4.69 17.01 3.50
N SER A 54 -4.95 16.88 2.22
CA SER A 54 -4.37 17.75 1.20
C SER A 54 -5.25 18.98 0.95
N SER A 55 -4.64 20.17 0.92
CA SER A 55 -5.30 21.38 0.44
C SER A 55 -5.27 21.52 -1.09
N LYS A 56 -4.48 20.66 -1.77
CA LYS A 56 -4.31 20.67 -3.22
C LYS A 56 -4.93 19.42 -3.83
N LEU A 57 -5.47 19.56 -5.03
CA LEU A 57 -5.72 18.42 -5.90
C LEU A 57 -4.38 17.76 -6.23
N LYS A 58 -4.27 16.45 -6.08
CA LYS A 58 -3.08 15.68 -6.45
C LYS A 58 -3.46 14.63 -7.47
N PHE A 59 -2.72 14.58 -8.54
CA PHE A 59 -2.74 13.50 -9.50
C PHE A 59 -1.42 12.75 -9.43
N GLU A 60 -1.48 11.49 -9.02
CA GLU A 60 -0.32 10.63 -8.88
C GLU A 60 -0.37 9.54 -9.95
N PHE A 61 0.78 9.30 -10.56
CA PHE A 61 0.99 8.29 -11.55
C PHE A 61 2.26 7.55 -11.21
N TYR A 62 2.19 6.22 -11.11
CA TYR A 62 3.35 5.43 -10.71
C TYR A 62 3.33 4.03 -11.33
N GLY A 63 4.53 3.53 -11.58
CA GLY A 63 4.78 2.15 -11.96
C GLY A 63 5.40 1.40 -10.79
N ASP A 64 4.94 0.19 -10.58
CA ASP A 64 5.44 -0.75 -9.60
C ASP A 64 6.03 -1.98 -10.29
N CYS A 65 7.09 -2.51 -9.71
CA CYS A 65 7.63 -3.82 -10.05
C CYS A 65 7.70 -4.64 -8.76
N PHE A 66 6.99 -5.77 -8.74
CA PHE A 66 6.99 -6.72 -7.63
C PHE A 66 7.77 -7.97 -8.01
N LEU A 67 8.58 -8.44 -7.07
CA LEU A 67 9.31 -9.68 -7.15
C LEU A 67 8.88 -10.57 -5.98
N GLY A 68 8.15 -11.63 -6.27
CA GLY A 68 7.67 -12.60 -5.31
C GLY A 68 8.75 -13.57 -4.88
N THR A 69 8.64 -14.07 -3.65
CA THR A 69 9.56 -15.05 -3.05
C THR A 69 8.79 -16.14 -2.29
N THR A 70 7.53 -16.39 -2.66
CA THR A 70 6.60 -17.28 -1.95
C THR A 70 7.10 -18.73 -1.88
N THR A 71 7.73 -19.24 -2.94
CA THR A 71 8.30 -20.60 -2.97
C THR A 71 9.71 -20.67 -2.35
N GLY A 72 10.23 -19.57 -1.82
CA GLY A 72 11.61 -19.43 -1.40
C GLY A 72 12.59 -19.14 -2.54
N ARG A 73 12.12 -19.04 -3.77
CA ARG A 73 12.88 -18.58 -4.94
C ARG A 73 12.57 -17.11 -5.20
N VAL A 74 13.58 -16.37 -5.62
CA VAL A 74 13.39 -14.99 -6.05
C VAL A 74 12.69 -14.98 -7.42
N ALA A 75 11.69 -14.12 -7.58
CA ALA A 75 10.95 -13.92 -8.82
C ALA A 75 10.06 -15.11 -9.24
N ASP A 76 9.49 -15.84 -8.30
CA ASP A 76 8.43 -16.84 -8.57
C ASP A 76 7.10 -16.18 -9.00
N ASP A 77 6.91 -14.91 -8.63
CA ASP A 77 5.88 -14.00 -9.13
C ASP A 77 6.55 -12.69 -9.52
N VAL A 78 6.56 -12.36 -10.82
CA VAL A 78 7.02 -11.07 -11.33
C VAL A 78 5.81 -10.30 -11.81
N THR A 79 5.53 -9.18 -11.18
CA THR A 79 4.38 -8.33 -11.51
C THR A 79 4.83 -6.91 -11.78
N GLY A 80 4.32 -6.32 -12.85
CA GLY A 80 4.54 -4.92 -13.21
C GLY A 80 3.20 -4.19 -13.31
N ASP A 81 3.06 -3.09 -12.58
CA ASP A 81 1.83 -2.29 -12.54
C ASP A 81 2.04 -0.90 -13.08
N LEU A 82 0.95 -0.36 -13.61
CA LEU A 82 0.77 1.05 -13.87
C LEU A 82 -0.46 1.52 -13.11
N SER A 83 -0.26 2.41 -12.13
CA SER A 83 -1.32 2.84 -11.23
C SER A 83 -1.54 4.34 -11.27
N VAL A 84 -2.78 4.75 -11.00
CA VAL A 84 -3.17 6.17 -10.85
C VAL A 84 -3.85 6.38 -9.51
N LYS A 85 -3.63 7.58 -8.95
CA LYS A 85 -4.30 8.03 -7.74
C LYS A 85 -4.67 9.50 -7.86
N LEU A 86 -5.92 9.82 -7.61
CA LEU A 86 -6.46 11.16 -7.64
C LEU A 86 -6.96 11.54 -6.25
N THR A 87 -6.41 12.60 -5.65
CA THR A 87 -6.86 13.15 -4.38
C THR A 87 -7.46 14.53 -4.60
N ILE A 88 -8.74 14.70 -4.27
CA ILE A 88 -9.54 15.90 -4.52
C ILE A 88 -9.96 16.50 -3.18
N PRO A 89 -9.52 17.74 -2.84
CA PRO A 89 -10.06 18.46 -1.70
C PRO A 89 -11.52 18.88 -1.99
N LEU A 90 -12.47 18.43 -1.15
CA LEU A 90 -13.89 18.70 -1.32
C LEU A 90 -14.29 19.98 -0.56
N PHE A 91 -14.53 21.08 -1.27
CA PHE A 91 -15.03 22.36 -0.73
C PHE A 91 -14.14 22.99 0.35
N THR A 92 -13.32 22.22 1.04
CA THR A 92 -12.45 22.62 2.14
C THR A 92 -11.17 21.77 2.12
N PRO A 93 -10.04 22.30 2.60
CA PRO A 93 -8.81 21.52 2.73
C PRO A 93 -8.90 20.42 3.82
N LYS A 94 -10.01 20.35 4.56
CA LYS A 94 -10.19 19.39 5.65
C LYS A 94 -10.84 18.07 5.22
N VAL A 95 -11.34 17.99 3.99
CA VAL A 95 -12.00 16.79 3.47
C VAL A 95 -11.43 16.47 2.10
N ASN A 96 -10.91 15.26 1.93
CA ASN A 96 -10.46 14.77 0.63
C ASN A 96 -11.32 13.58 0.19
N LEU A 97 -11.58 13.51 -1.10
CA LEU A 97 -11.97 12.30 -1.80
C LEU A 97 -10.74 11.77 -2.52
N THR A 98 -10.41 10.50 -2.33
CA THR A 98 -9.31 9.86 -3.03
C THR A 98 -9.82 8.65 -3.81
N VAL A 99 -9.39 8.55 -5.08
CA VAL A 99 -9.70 7.42 -5.95
C VAL A 99 -8.38 6.87 -6.48
N TRP A 100 -8.16 5.57 -6.42
CA TRP A 100 -6.96 4.95 -6.98
C TRP A 100 -7.23 3.55 -7.50
N MET A 101 -6.42 3.13 -8.47
CA MET A 101 -6.45 1.78 -9.01
C MET A 101 -5.16 1.46 -9.79
N PRO A 102 -4.72 0.21 -9.83
CA PRO A 102 -3.85 -0.29 -10.87
C PRO A 102 -4.61 -0.33 -12.20
N LEU A 103 -4.28 0.58 -13.13
CA LEU A 103 -4.90 0.61 -14.47
C LEU A 103 -4.49 -0.60 -15.31
N PHE A 104 -3.33 -1.15 -14.99
CA PHE A 104 -2.71 -2.20 -15.76
C PHE A 104 -1.79 -3.00 -14.84
N GLU A 105 -1.99 -4.30 -14.80
CA GLU A 105 -1.12 -5.27 -14.14
C GLU A 105 -0.66 -6.29 -15.19
N ALA A 106 0.64 -6.42 -15.40
CA ALA A 106 1.22 -7.51 -16.21
C ALA A 106 1.99 -8.44 -15.27
N PHE A 107 1.78 -9.74 -15.40
CA PHE A 107 2.40 -10.70 -14.49
C PHE A 107 2.94 -11.94 -15.17
N HIS A 108 3.91 -12.57 -14.51
CA HIS A 108 4.44 -13.88 -14.82
C HIS A 108 4.61 -14.67 -13.52
N THR A 109 3.99 -15.84 -13.42
CA THR A 109 4.08 -16.71 -12.25
C THR A 109 4.62 -18.08 -12.65
N SER A 110 5.47 -18.66 -11.80
CA SER A 110 6.07 -19.97 -12.06
C SER A 110 5.07 -21.13 -11.86
N ALA A 111 5.26 -22.23 -12.56
CA ALA A 111 4.48 -23.46 -12.38
C ALA A 111 4.51 -23.95 -10.92
N GLU A 112 5.66 -23.82 -10.24
CA GLU A 112 5.82 -24.19 -8.83
C GLU A 112 4.92 -23.37 -7.90
N LEU A 113 4.88 -22.03 -8.10
CA LEU A 113 3.99 -21.17 -7.35
C LEU A 113 2.52 -21.46 -7.67
N ASN A 114 2.20 -21.71 -8.95
CA ASN A 114 0.83 -21.99 -9.36
C ASN A 114 0.31 -23.32 -8.78
N ALA A 115 1.17 -24.34 -8.66
CA ALA A 115 0.86 -25.57 -7.95
C ALA A 115 0.64 -25.33 -6.45
N LEU A 116 1.46 -24.48 -5.81
CA LEU A 116 1.31 -24.08 -4.41
C LEU A 116 0.00 -23.31 -4.18
N ARG A 117 -0.40 -22.48 -5.14
CA ARG A 117 -1.70 -21.80 -5.17
C ARG A 117 -2.87 -22.73 -5.45
N ARG A 118 -2.60 -24.01 -5.80
CA ARG A 118 -3.62 -25.01 -6.17
C ARG A 118 -4.57 -24.49 -7.25
N LEU A 119 -4.01 -23.83 -8.24
CA LEU A 119 -4.81 -23.34 -9.35
C LEU A 119 -5.43 -24.50 -10.13
N PRO A 120 -6.61 -24.32 -10.75
CA PRO A 120 -7.20 -25.35 -11.60
C PRO A 120 -6.35 -25.62 -12.85
N GLU A 121 -6.44 -26.85 -13.38
CA GLU A 121 -5.81 -27.16 -14.65
C GLU A 121 -6.36 -26.28 -15.82
N PRO A 122 -5.52 -25.84 -16.76
CA PRO A 122 -4.10 -26.20 -16.93
C PRO A 122 -3.13 -25.28 -16.17
N TYR A 123 -3.60 -24.37 -15.33
CA TYR A 123 -2.78 -23.34 -14.70
C TYR A 123 -1.82 -23.89 -13.62
N SER A 124 -2.20 -24.98 -12.95
CA SER A 124 -1.41 -25.55 -11.84
C SER A 124 -0.08 -26.19 -12.28
N THR A 125 0.08 -26.53 -13.57
CA THR A 125 1.22 -27.28 -14.08
C THR A 125 2.12 -26.51 -15.04
N SER A 126 1.83 -25.23 -15.26
CA SER A 126 2.58 -24.40 -16.22
C SER A 126 2.86 -23.00 -15.66
N ASP A 127 3.90 -22.36 -16.21
CA ASP A 127 4.11 -20.94 -16.03
C ASP A 127 2.94 -20.17 -16.65
N ILE A 128 2.47 -19.16 -15.95
CA ILE A 128 1.38 -18.30 -16.43
C ILE A 128 1.92 -16.91 -16.71
N ARG A 129 1.48 -16.32 -17.81
CA ARG A 129 1.62 -14.90 -18.14
C ARG A 129 0.25 -14.33 -18.39
N GLY A 130 0.03 -13.12 -17.94
CA GLY A 130 -1.24 -12.45 -18.14
C GLY A 130 -1.15 -10.95 -17.95
N MET A 131 -2.27 -10.32 -18.25
CA MET A 131 -2.49 -8.90 -18.04
C MET A 131 -3.90 -8.71 -17.51
N ASP A 132 -4.05 -7.82 -16.52
CA ASP A 132 -5.32 -7.50 -15.93
C ASP A 132 -5.38 -6.03 -15.49
N MET A 133 -6.51 -5.64 -14.98
CA MET A 133 -6.78 -4.38 -14.33
C MET A 133 -7.04 -4.65 -12.85
N GLY A 134 -6.42 -3.86 -11.98
CA GLY A 134 -6.64 -4.02 -10.54
C GLY A 134 -7.99 -3.48 -10.06
N ASP A 135 -8.27 -3.66 -8.78
CA ASP A 135 -9.48 -3.14 -8.15
C ASP A 135 -9.46 -1.63 -8.03
N LEU A 136 -10.64 -1.03 -8.16
CA LEU A 136 -10.86 0.39 -7.89
C LEU A 136 -11.08 0.59 -6.39
N TYR A 137 -10.38 1.55 -5.83
CA TYR A 137 -10.52 2.00 -4.45
C TYR A 137 -11.03 3.43 -4.40
N VAL A 138 -11.89 3.70 -3.42
CA VAL A 138 -12.41 5.04 -3.13
C VAL A 138 -12.30 5.29 -1.63
N SER A 139 -11.76 6.44 -1.21
CA SER A 139 -11.75 6.83 0.19
C SER A 139 -12.14 8.28 0.40
N THR A 140 -12.59 8.56 1.62
CA THR A 140 -12.78 9.90 2.14
C THR A 140 -11.93 10.08 3.38
N ASP A 141 -11.11 11.14 3.40
CA ASP A 141 -10.25 11.50 4.51
C ASP A 141 -10.74 12.80 5.13
N VAL A 142 -10.87 12.83 6.45
CA VAL A 142 -11.38 14.01 7.20
C VAL A 142 -10.36 14.45 8.24
N GLN A 143 -9.91 15.72 8.16
CA GLN A 143 -9.04 16.33 9.17
C GLN A 143 -9.84 16.65 10.43
N ILE A 144 -9.56 15.95 11.51
CA ILE A 144 -10.23 16.11 12.83
C ILE A 144 -9.51 17.17 13.65
N LEU A 145 -8.19 17.04 13.79
CA LEU A 145 -7.34 17.99 14.52
C LEU A 145 -6.28 18.57 13.57
N ASN A 146 -5.88 19.81 13.86
CA ASN A 146 -4.79 20.49 13.15
C ASN A 146 -3.71 20.87 14.17
N GLN A 147 -2.45 20.63 13.84
CA GLN A 147 -1.30 20.85 14.71
C GLN A 147 -1.17 22.29 15.21
N GLU A 148 -1.54 23.27 14.40
CA GLU A 148 -1.49 24.70 14.78
C GLU A 148 -2.33 25.02 16.02
N ARG A 149 -3.47 24.30 16.21
CA ARG A 149 -4.40 24.49 17.32
C ARG A 149 -4.26 23.45 18.42
N HIS A 150 -3.90 22.20 18.05
CA HIS A 150 -3.99 21.04 18.94
C HIS A 150 -2.65 20.34 19.18
N LYS A 151 -1.53 20.92 18.72
CA LYS A 151 -0.16 20.36 18.81
C LYS A 151 0.06 19.07 18.01
N VAL A 152 -0.98 18.46 17.49
CA VAL A 152 -0.95 17.29 16.60
C VAL A 152 -1.96 17.48 15.47
N ASP A 153 -1.72 16.84 14.37
CA ASP A 153 -2.72 16.63 13.31
C ASP A 153 -3.38 15.26 13.53
N MET A 154 -4.67 15.17 13.24
CA MET A 154 -5.41 13.92 13.28
C MET A 154 -6.35 13.83 12.08
N THR A 155 -6.28 12.73 11.38
CA THR A 155 -7.13 12.45 10.20
C THR A 155 -7.80 11.09 10.38
N ALA A 156 -9.08 11.02 10.06
CA ALA A 156 -9.79 9.76 9.93
C ALA A 156 -10.07 9.49 8.44
N ARG A 157 -10.00 8.23 8.04
CA ARG A 157 -10.30 7.76 6.69
C ARG A 157 -11.34 6.64 6.73
N ALA A 158 -12.24 6.65 5.74
CA ALA A 158 -13.08 5.53 5.38
C ALA A 158 -12.81 5.19 3.91
N ALA A 159 -12.57 3.92 3.60
CA ALA A 159 -12.22 3.45 2.27
C ALA A 159 -12.98 2.20 1.88
N LEU A 160 -13.25 2.08 0.58
CA LEU A 160 -13.88 0.94 -0.06
C LEU A 160 -12.99 0.42 -1.18
N LYS A 161 -12.90 -0.89 -1.30
CA LYS A 161 -12.37 -1.64 -2.45
C LYS A 161 -13.55 -2.21 -3.21
N THR A 162 -13.57 -2.08 -4.51
CA THR A 162 -14.56 -2.75 -5.38
C THR A 162 -14.05 -4.13 -5.79
N ALA A 163 -14.94 -4.96 -6.34
CA ALA A 163 -14.59 -6.20 -7.02
C ALA A 163 -14.59 -5.95 -8.54
N SER A 164 -13.60 -5.20 -9.03
CA SER A 164 -13.54 -4.78 -10.43
C SER A 164 -12.44 -5.47 -11.26
N ALA A 165 -11.51 -6.16 -10.60
CA ALA A 165 -10.48 -6.97 -11.25
C ALA A 165 -11.05 -8.33 -11.69
N ASN A 166 -10.44 -8.98 -12.69
CA ASN A 166 -11.03 -10.17 -13.34
C ASN A 166 -10.22 -11.46 -13.20
N GLU A 167 -8.95 -11.41 -12.84
CA GLU A 167 -8.06 -12.57 -12.86
C GLU A 167 -8.07 -13.37 -11.53
N PHE A 168 -9.25 -13.51 -10.92
CA PHE A 168 -9.45 -14.36 -9.74
C PHE A 168 -9.02 -15.81 -9.95
N PRO A 169 -9.33 -16.50 -11.08
CA PRO A 169 -8.89 -17.88 -11.30
C PRO A 169 -7.38 -18.08 -11.31
N LYS A 170 -6.61 -17.01 -11.50
CA LYS A 170 -5.13 -17.02 -11.47
C LYS A 170 -4.58 -16.48 -10.14
N ALA A 171 -5.44 -16.28 -9.14
CA ALA A 171 -5.09 -15.75 -7.84
C ALA A 171 -4.41 -14.35 -7.89
N ARG A 172 -4.83 -13.49 -8.84
CA ARG A 172 -4.29 -12.12 -9.00
C ARG A 172 -5.11 -11.08 -8.23
N CYS A 173 -6.39 -11.28 -8.13
CA CYS A 173 -7.34 -10.47 -7.37
C CYS A 173 -8.23 -11.38 -6.53
N TYR A 174 -9.00 -10.78 -5.64
CA TYR A 174 -10.10 -11.44 -4.97
C TYR A 174 -11.40 -10.80 -5.43
N ASP A 175 -12.30 -11.59 -6.03
CA ASP A 175 -13.57 -11.12 -6.60
C ASP A 175 -14.60 -10.83 -5.48
N ALA A 176 -14.23 -9.92 -4.59
CA ALA A 176 -15.09 -9.46 -3.53
C ALA A 176 -14.75 -8.02 -3.12
N PRO A 177 -15.72 -7.24 -2.65
CA PRO A 177 -15.46 -5.92 -2.10
C PRO A 177 -14.70 -6.01 -0.78
N GLY A 178 -14.13 -4.87 -0.36
CA GLY A 178 -13.51 -4.73 0.94
C GLY A 178 -13.67 -3.31 1.45
N TYR A 179 -13.43 -3.10 2.72
CA TYR A 179 -13.45 -1.78 3.32
C TYR A 179 -12.46 -1.66 4.46
N PHE A 180 -12.05 -0.44 4.74
CA PHE A 180 -11.25 -0.17 5.93
C PHE A 180 -11.51 1.23 6.48
N PHE A 181 -11.27 1.36 7.78
CA PHE A 181 -11.37 2.62 8.51
C PHE A 181 -10.10 2.78 9.34
N ASP A 182 -9.47 3.92 9.26
CA ASP A 182 -8.30 4.18 10.08
C ASP A 182 -8.23 5.64 10.55
N VAL A 183 -7.50 5.82 11.64
CA VAL A 183 -7.17 7.11 12.20
C VAL A 183 -5.65 7.22 12.27
N ALA A 184 -5.12 8.32 11.78
CA ALA A 184 -3.72 8.66 11.89
C ALA A 184 -3.53 9.94 12.72
N VAL A 185 -2.58 9.90 13.64
CA VAL A 185 -2.15 11.05 14.44
C VAL A 185 -0.69 11.32 14.12
N GLY A 186 -0.39 12.56 13.74
CA GLY A 186 0.96 12.95 13.36
C GLY A 186 1.38 14.31 13.92
N ARG A 187 2.70 14.50 14.02
CA ARG A 187 3.30 15.77 14.43
C ARG A 187 4.53 16.09 13.59
N GLY A 188 4.60 17.34 13.12
CA GLY A 188 5.76 17.92 12.46
C GLY A 188 6.64 18.67 13.46
N PHE A 189 7.96 18.56 13.29
CA PHE A 189 8.97 19.28 14.06
C PHE A 189 9.83 20.05 13.08
N GLU A 190 9.73 21.38 13.10
CA GLU A 190 10.52 22.25 12.25
C GLU A 190 11.85 22.54 12.93
N PHE A 191 12.95 22.18 12.30
CA PHE A 191 14.30 22.47 12.79
C PHE A 191 14.87 23.74 12.14
N SER A 192 14.39 24.07 10.94
CA SER A 192 14.70 25.29 10.20
C SER A 192 13.64 25.48 9.10
N GLU A 193 13.65 26.62 8.41
CA GLU A 193 12.81 26.88 7.22
C GLU A 193 12.95 25.80 6.12
N GLN A 194 14.06 25.08 6.12
CA GLN A 194 14.38 24.09 5.08
C GLN A 194 14.34 22.65 5.60
N SER A 195 14.10 22.43 6.87
CA SER A 195 14.28 21.12 7.52
C SER A 195 13.13 20.80 8.47
N ASN A 196 12.41 19.73 8.18
CA ASN A 196 11.24 19.27 8.94
C ASN A 196 11.30 17.76 9.14
N LEU A 197 10.96 17.31 10.35
CA LEU A 197 10.73 15.90 10.68
C LEU A 197 9.24 15.71 10.95
N ARG A 198 8.62 14.75 10.31
CA ARG A 198 7.25 14.32 10.57
C ARG A 198 7.24 12.92 11.17
N LEU A 199 6.53 12.76 12.28
CA LEU A 199 6.24 11.46 12.89
C LEU A 199 4.73 11.26 12.88
N ALA A 200 4.27 10.06 12.55
CA ALA A 200 2.86 9.71 12.64
C ALA A 200 2.68 8.24 13.04
N VAL A 201 1.57 7.98 13.73
CA VAL A 201 1.10 6.63 14.06
C VAL A 201 -0.32 6.49 13.53
N SER A 202 -0.68 5.29 13.11
CA SER A 202 -2.05 4.98 12.69
C SER A 202 -2.53 3.66 13.27
N THR A 203 -3.84 3.58 13.45
CA THR A 203 -4.53 2.33 13.75
C THR A 203 -5.90 2.34 13.10
N GLY A 204 -6.43 1.17 12.86
CA GLY A 204 -7.70 1.04 12.19
C GLY A 204 -8.20 -0.40 12.15
N PHE A 205 -9.20 -0.61 11.33
CA PHE A 205 -9.83 -1.89 11.08
C PHE A 205 -10.03 -2.03 9.58
N LEU A 206 -9.74 -3.20 9.05
CA LEU A 206 -10.09 -3.55 7.67
C LEU A 206 -10.89 -4.86 7.66
N CYS A 207 -11.64 -5.01 6.59
CA CYS A 207 -12.34 -6.24 6.25
C CYS A 207 -12.14 -6.48 4.76
N TRP A 208 -11.44 -7.55 4.43
CA TRP A 208 -11.47 -8.10 3.09
C TRP A 208 -12.57 -9.16 3.07
N GLN A 209 -13.66 -8.88 2.36
CA GLN A 209 -14.70 -9.90 2.18
C GLN A 209 -14.13 -11.02 1.33
N THR A 210 -14.11 -12.20 1.89
CA THR A 210 -13.65 -13.41 1.22
C THR A 210 -14.81 -14.39 1.07
N ASP A 211 -14.61 -15.44 0.26
CA ASP A 211 -15.65 -16.37 -0.12
C ASP A 211 -16.16 -17.23 1.06
N ASN A 212 -17.28 -17.94 0.85
CA ASN A 212 -17.91 -18.85 1.81
C ASN A 212 -18.37 -18.20 3.13
N GLY A 213 -18.75 -16.91 3.09
CA GLY A 213 -19.20 -16.21 4.29
C GLY A 213 -18.08 -15.88 5.28
N ARG A 214 -16.81 -16.04 4.89
CA ARG A 214 -15.64 -15.66 5.65
C ARG A 214 -15.36 -14.18 5.43
N GLN A 215 -14.83 -13.53 6.44
CA GLN A 215 -14.33 -12.17 6.38
C GLN A 215 -12.94 -12.15 6.99
N ASN A 216 -11.94 -11.72 6.23
CA ASN A 216 -10.62 -11.50 6.77
C ASN A 216 -10.59 -10.13 7.44
N ASP A 217 -11.17 -10.08 8.62
CA ASP A 217 -11.17 -8.91 9.49
C ASP A 217 -9.82 -8.75 10.16
N ALA A 218 -9.31 -7.54 10.24
CA ALA A 218 -7.99 -7.32 10.80
C ALA A 218 -7.86 -5.94 11.46
N VAL A 219 -7.05 -5.86 12.51
CA VAL A 219 -6.61 -4.60 13.08
C VAL A 219 -5.44 -4.05 12.25
N MET A 220 -5.58 -2.83 11.76
CA MET A 220 -4.51 -2.11 11.05
C MET A 220 -3.60 -1.35 12.02
N TYR A 221 -2.33 -1.24 11.66
CA TYR A 221 -1.35 -0.46 12.42
C TYR A 221 -0.29 0.14 11.49
N GLY A 222 0.30 1.26 11.93
CA GLY A 222 1.37 1.89 11.17
C GLY A 222 2.17 2.91 11.98
N LEU A 223 3.44 3.03 11.62
CA LEU A 223 4.39 4.04 12.10
C LEU A 223 5.06 4.69 10.90
N LEU A 224 5.02 6.01 10.80
CA LEU A 224 5.63 6.79 9.74
C LEU A 224 6.64 7.77 10.30
N VAL A 225 7.81 7.80 9.66
CA VAL A 225 8.86 8.80 9.88
C VAL A 225 9.19 9.42 8.53
N ALA A 226 9.04 10.74 8.39
CA ALA A 226 9.38 11.46 7.18
C ALA A 226 10.29 12.64 7.51
N TYR A 227 11.40 12.76 6.80
CA TYR A 227 12.33 13.88 6.92
C TYR A 227 12.42 14.63 5.61
N THR A 228 12.14 15.91 5.66
CA THR A 228 12.24 16.82 4.53
C THR A 228 13.41 17.76 4.71
N TYR A 229 14.26 17.85 3.70
CA TYR A 229 15.33 18.84 3.60
C TYR A 229 15.27 19.53 2.24
N LYS A 230 14.93 20.83 2.25
CA LYS A 230 14.71 21.61 1.04
C LYS A 230 13.63 20.99 0.16
N LYS A 231 14.04 20.47 -1.00
CA LYS A 231 13.17 19.83 -2.00
C LYS A 231 13.13 18.31 -1.88
N PHE A 232 13.99 17.73 -1.05
CA PHE A 232 14.06 16.29 -0.85
C PHE A 232 13.23 15.86 0.36
N THR A 233 12.51 14.76 0.23
CA THR A 233 11.84 14.09 1.34
C THR A 233 12.19 12.62 1.29
N ILE A 234 12.65 12.07 2.41
CA ILE A 234 12.71 10.64 2.65
C ILE A 234 11.63 10.29 3.65
N ASP A 235 10.79 9.33 3.33
CA ASP A 235 9.79 8.80 4.24
C ASP A 235 9.92 7.29 4.36
N THR A 236 9.72 6.79 5.57
CA THR A 236 9.70 5.36 5.88
C THR A 236 8.44 5.05 6.68
N CYS A 237 7.70 4.07 6.24
CA CYS A 237 6.49 3.57 6.88
C CYS A 237 6.67 2.09 7.20
N PHE A 238 6.55 1.74 8.47
CA PHE A 238 6.38 0.37 8.93
C PHE A 238 4.91 0.17 9.27
N GLY A 239 4.27 -0.85 8.71
CA GLY A 239 2.86 -1.07 8.94
C GLY A 239 2.35 -2.36 8.34
N GLY A 240 1.10 -2.63 8.64
CA GLY A 240 0.41 -3.83 8.21
C GLY A 240 -0.98 -3.93 8.82
N TYR A 241 -1.47 -5.14 8.83
CA TYR A 241 -2.68 -5.49 9.57
C TYR A 241 -2.52 -6.89 10.17
N ALA A 242 -3.27 -7.15 11.23
CA ALA A 242 -3.25 -8.42 11.95
C ALA A 242 -4.66 -9.02 11.93
N GLY A 243 -4.88 -9.96 11.05
CA GLY A 243 -6.07 -10.79 11.01
C GLY A 243 -6.03 -11.87 12.09
N TRP A 244 -7.10 -12.60 12.27
CA TRP A 244 -7.25 -13.65 13.28
C TRP A 244 -7.68 -15.01 12.73
N GLU A 245 -7.76 -15.14 11.41
CA GLU A 245 -8.00 -16.41 10.76
C GLU A 245 -6.78 -17.36 10.83
N GLY A 246 -5.56 -16.77 10.90
CA GLY A 246 -4.31 -17.52 10.99
C GLY A 246 -3.96 -18.25 9.69
N ASP A 247 -4.39 -17.72 8.56
CA ASP A 247 -4.24 -18.30 7.23
C ASP A 247 -3.35 -17.46 6.29
N GLY A 248 -2.40 -16.72 6.82
CA GLY A 248 -1.56 -15.81 6.04
C GLY A 248 -2.16 -14.41 5.90
N ASP A 249 -2.92 -13.98 6.89
CA ASP A 249 -3.69 -12.75 6.95
C ASP A 249 -3.07 -11.66 7.86
N GLN A 250 -1.76 -11.76 8.10
CA GLN A 250 -1.01 -10.83 8.98
C GLN A 250 0.17 -10.15 8.26
N PRO A 251 -0.04 -9.50 7.10
CA PRO A 251 1.05 -8.88 6.37
C PRO A 251 1.70 -7.74 7.16
N MET A 252 3.03 -7.76 7.17
CA MET A 252 3.86 -6.74 7.80
C MET A 252 4.88 -6.24 6.80
N THR A 253 4.94 -4.93 6.57
CA THR A 253 5.80 -4.34 5.53
C THR A 253 6.59 -3.14 6.03
N LEU A 254 7.73 -2.91 5.40
CA LEU A 254 8.51 -1.68 5.50
C LEU A 254 8.60 -1.04 4.12
N LYS A 255 8.12 0.18 4.00
CA LYS A 255 8.13 0.98 2.77
C LYS A 255 8.97 2.22 2.98
N THR A 256 9.95 2.45 2.10
CA THR A 256 10.80 3.64 2.12
C THR A 256 10.71 4.34 0.77
N ASN A 257 10.49 5.65 0.77
CA ASN A 257 10.42 6.46 -0.44
C ASN A 257 11.41 7.62 -0.35
N LEU A 258 11.99 7.96 -1.48
CA LEU A 258 12.73 9.21 -1.71
C LEU A 258 11.97 10.04 -2.74
N SER A 259 11.64 11.27 -2.39
CA SER A 259 10.92 12.20 -3.26
C SER A 259 11.71 13.48 -3.49
N TYR A 260 11.59 14.05 -4.69
CA TYR A 260 12.17 15.35 -5.06
C TYR A 260 11.13 16.24 -5.68
N ARG A 261 10.95 17.47 -5.15
CA ARG A 261 9.95 18.43 -5.61
C ARG A 261 10.51 19.40 -6.65
N ILE A 262 9.80 19.56 -7.76
CA ILE A 262 10.13 20.43 -8.89
C ILE A 262 8.88 21.27 -9.20
N GLY A 263 8.76 22.45 -8.58
CA GLY A 263 7.55 23.28 -8.71
C GLY A 263 6.30 22.57 -8.17
N ASP A 264 5.29 22.40 -9.01
CA ASP A 264 4.06 21.67 -8.69
C ASP A 264 4.18 20.16 -8.90
N TRP A 265 5.30 19.68 -9.42
CA TRP A 265 5.62 18.28 -9.58
C TRP A 265 6.47 17.75 -8.42
N SER A 266 6.31 16.48 -8.13
CA SER A 266 7.20 15.70 -7.28
C SER A 266 7.46 14.36 -7.94
N VAL A 267 8.72 13.96 -8.05
CA VAL A 267 9.12 12.62 -8.50
C VAL A 267 9.46 11.78 -7.29
N ARG A 268 9.19 10.48 -7.36
CA ARG A 268 9.37 9.54 -6.24
C ARG A 268 9.99 8.24 -6.73
N VAL A 269 10.92 7.71 -5.94
CA VAL A 269 11.38 6.33 -6.03
C VAL A 269 11.15 5.69 -4.67
N GLY A 270 10.59 4.49 -4.64
CA GLY A 270 10.27 3.77 -3.42
C GLY A 270 10.68 2.30 -3.47
N HIS A 271 10.88 1.73 -2.30
CA HIS A 271 11.05 0.30 -2.10
C HIS A 271 10.19 -0.15 -0.93
N GLN A 272 9.50 -1.29 -1.10
CA GLN A 272 8.76 -1.96 -0.03
C GLN A 272 9.21 -3.40 0.06
N VAL A 273 9.32 -3.90 1.28
CA VAL A 273 9.62 -5.31 1.58
C VAL A 273 8.63 -5.82 2.61
N GLY A 274 8.15 -7.06 2.42
CA GLY A 274 7.36 -7.77 3.41
C GLY A 274 8.25 -8.55 4.39
N PHE A 275 7.85 -8.56 5.64
CA PHE A 275 8.48 -9.34 6.70
C PHE A 275 7.65 -10.57 7.08
N MET A 276 6.34 -10.49 6.90
CA MET A 276 5.39 -11.55 7.22
C MET A 276 4.20 -11.45 6.26
N ASP A 277 3.69 -12.55 5.78
CA ASP A 277 2.46 -12.74 4.99
C ASP A 277 2.29 -11.81 3.76
N TRP A 278 3.37 -11.21 3.30
CA TRP A 278 3.46 -10.45 2.06
C TRP A 278 4.83 -10.71 1.42
N PRO A 279 4.97 -11.78 0.64
CA PRO A 279 6.27 -12.31 0.20
C PRO A 279 6.82 -11.58 -1.03
N TYR A 280 6.81 -10.26 -1.03
CA TYR A 280 7.23 -9.45 -2.17
C TYR A 280 8.30 -8.42 -1.80
N HIS A 281 9.18 -8.16 -2.76
CA HIS A 281 9.91 -6.91 -2.89
C HIS A 281 9.24 -6.05 -3.94
N GLN A 282 8.93 -4.81 -3.63
CA GLN A 282 8.33 -3.85 -4.56
C GLN A 282 9.29 -2.69 -4.79
N ILE A 283 9.49 -2.34 -6.06
CA ILE A 283 10.15 -1.09 -6.47
C ILE A 283 9.09 -0.22 -7.13
N ARG A 284 8.98 1.01 -6.67
CA ARG A 284 8.04 2.01 -7.19
C ARG A 284 8.77 3.19 -7.78
N VAL A 285 8.34 3.64 -8.96
CA VAL A 285 8.76 4.92 -9.54
C VAL A 285 7.50 5.69 -9.93
N GLY A 286 7.44 6.97 -9.56
CA GLY A 286 6.25 7.76 -9.85
C GLY A 286 6.44 9.25 -9.83
N ALA A 287 5.41 9.95 -10.27
CA ALA A 287 5.30 11.39 -10.25
C ALA A 287 3.94 11.83 -9.69
N THR A 288 3.96 12.93 -8.98
CA THR A 288 2.76 13.59 -8.44
C THR A 288 2.70 15.00 -8.99
N TYR A 289 1.58 15.38 -9.59
CA TYR A 289 1.25 16.76 -9.92
C TYR A 289 0.28 17.32 -8.89
N SER A 290 0.59 18.47 -8.31
CA SER A 290 -0.20 19.11 -7.26
C SER A 290 -0.74 20.46 -7.73
N PHE A 291 -2.07 20.62 -7.72
CA PHE A 291 -2.75 21.79 -8.25
C PHE A 291 -3.62 22.44 -7.16
N ASP A 292 -3.47 23.79 -6.99
CA ASP A 292 -4.31 24.54 -6.06
C ASP A 292 -5.69 24.83 -6.67
N MET A 293 -6.61 23.91 -6.47
CA MET A 293 -7.99 24.00 -6.96
C MET A 293 -8.83 24.96 -6.14
N LEU A 294 -8.68 24.96 -4.81
CA LEU A 294 -9.56 25.72 -3.90
C LEU A 294 -9.35 27.24 -4.01
N SER A 295 -8.15 27.70 -4.30
CA SER A 295 -7.88 29.12 -4.51
C SER A 295 -8.53 29.66 -5.78
N LYS A 296 -8.71 28.82 -6.81
CA LYS A 296 -9.35 29.18 -8.08
C LYS A 296 -10.85 29.16 -8.04
N LEU A 297 -11.47 28.35 -7.18
CA LEU A 297 -12.93 28.31 -7.00
C LEU A 297 -13.47 29.48 -6.17
N LYS A 298 -12.58 30.22 -5.48
CA LYS A 298 -12.95 31.42 -4.69
C LYS A 298 -12.86 32.73 -5.49
N ARG A 299 -12.46 32.68 -6.75
CA ARG A 299 -12.45 33.80 -7.70
C ARG A 299 -13.66 33.68 -8.64
#